data_82b7f468fc736e76de34d2ce0d13e1a4
#
_entry.id   82b7f468fc736e76de34d2ce0d13e1a4
#
_cell.length_a   1.000
_cell.length_b   1.000
_cell.length_c   1.000
_cell.angle_alpha   90.00
_cell.angle_beta   90.00
_cell.angle_gamma   90.00
#
_symmetry.space_group_name_H-M   'P 1'
#
loop_
_entity.id
_entity.type
_entity.pdbx_description
1 polymer ?
#
loop_
_entity_poly.entity_id
_entity_poly.type
_entity_poly.pdbx_seq_one_letter_code
_entity_poly.pdbx_strand_id
1 'polypeptide(L)'
;MDTLSYKTISANKVTAQKEWVVVDATDQVVGRLGSKVAKLLRGKYKPSFTPHVDCGDNVIIINADKVKFTGNKWNDKVYLHYTGYPGGQRSITPAELIKKVDGEERLLKKVVKGMLPKNRLGAKLLKNLYVYAGSEHKHEAQCPKTIDINAVK
;
A
#
# COMPACT_ATOMS: atom_id res chain seq x y z
N MET A 1 -10.32 -33.81 -27.93
CA MET A 1 -9.51 -32.86 -27.16
C MET A 1 -10.44 -32.04 -26.29
N ASP A 2 -10.21 -32.02 -25.03
CA ASP A 2 -11.07 -31.31 -24.09
C ASP A 2 -10.66 -29.83 -24.10
N THR A 3 -11.43 -29.00 -24.77
CA THR A 3 -11.15 -27.55 -24.93
C THR A 3 -11.39 -26.75 -23.64
N LEU A 4 -11.88 -27.39 -22.58
CA LEU A 4 -12.15 -26.76 -21.28
C LEU A 4 -10.88 -26.38 -20.49
N SER A 5 -9.73 -26.99 -20.82
CA SER A 5 -8.43 -26.71 -20.18
C SER A 5 -7.88 -25.30 -20.44
N TYR A 6 -8.39 -24.59 -21.46
CA TYR A 6 -7.95 -23.25 -21.86
C TYR A 6 -8.88 -22.12 -21.42
N LYS A 7 -9.86 -22.42 -20.56
CA LYS A 7 -10.79 -21.39 -20.08
C LYS A 7 -10.07 -20.39 -19.18
N THR A 8 -10.06 -19.14 -19.56
CA THR A 8 -9.51 -18.03 -18.74
C THR A 8 -10.34 -17.89 -17.46
N ILE A 9 -9.68 -17.99 -16.31
CA ILE A 9 -10.30 -17.81 -15.01
C ILE A 9 -10.41 -16.29 -14.74
N SER A 10 -11.64 -15.80 -14.60
CA SER A 10 -11.91 -14.43 -14.16
C SER A 10 -12.44 -14.46 -12.73
N ALA A 11 -11.77 -13.78 -11.82
CA ALA A 11 -12.23 -13.68 -10.44
C ALA A 11 -13.45 -12.75 -10.34
N ASN A 12 -14.40 -13.13 -9.49
CA ASN A 12 -15.54 -12.32 -9.10
C ASN A 12 -15.38 -11.85 -7.66
N LYS A 13 -16.22 -10.92 -7.23
CA LYS A 13 -16.21 -10.41 -5.86
C LYS A 13 -16.38 -11.51 -4.78
N VAL A 14 -17.06 -12.60 -5.13
CA VAL A 14 -17.29 -13.76 -4.23
C VAL A 14 -16.13 -14.76 -4.27
N THR A 15 -15.51 -14.94 -5.44
CA THR A 15 -14.41 -15.92 -5.65
C THR A 15 -13.04 -15.35 -5.32
N ALA A 16 -12.92 -14.01 -5.14
CA ALA A 16 -11.67 -13.37 -4.76
C ALA A 16 -11.30 -13.72 -3.32
N GLN A 17 -10.23 -14.49 -3.14
CA GLN A 17 -9.69 -14.82 -1.82
C GLN A 17 -8.74 -13.72 -1.36
N LYS A 18 -8.98 -13.21 -0.15
CA LYS A 18 -8.13 -12.19 0.50
C LYS A 18 -7.50 -12.75 1.76
N GLU A 19 -6.22 -12.55 1.88
CA GLU A 19 -5.46 -12.90 3.07
C GLU A 19 -5.08 -11.62 3.83
N TRP A 20 -4.68 -11.81 5.09
CA TRP A 20 -4.10 -10.75 5.90
C TRP A 20 -2.60 -10.95 5.98
N VAL A 21 -1.86 -9.89 5.72
CA VAL A 21 -0.40 -9.91 5.62
C VAL A 21 0.20 -8.82 6.48
N VAL A 22 1.16 -9.19 7.31
CA VAL A 22 1.99 -8.23 8.08
C VAL A 22 3.33 -8.06 7.37
N VAL A 23 3.73 -6.80 7.25
CA VAL A 23 5.00 -6.37 6.67
C VAL A 23 5.72 -5.48 7.67
N ASP A 24 6.95 -5.83 8.01
CA ASP A 24 7.82 -4.99 8.82
C ASP A 24 8.50 -3.92 7.95
N ALA A 25 8.35 -2.66 8.33
CA ALA A 25 8.93 -1.52 7.64
C ALA A 25 10.31 -1.10 8.18
N THR A 26 10.83 -1.79 9.20
CA THR A 26 12.11 -1.45 9.83
C THR A 26 13.22 -1.39 8.78
N ASP A 27 13.93 -0.25 8.74
CA ASP A 27 15.05 0.02 7.84
C ASP A 27 14.72 -0.05 6.33
N GLN A 28 13.45 -0.20 5.96
CA GLN A 28 13.04 -0.26 4.56
C GLN A 28 13.00 1.12 3.92
N VAL A 29 13.44 1.18 2.65
CA VAL A 29 13.33 2.41 1.84
C VAL A 29 11.87 2.60 1.44
N VAL A 30 11.26 3.74 1.82
CA VAL A 30 9.83 4.06 1.62
C VAL A 30 9.35 3.80 0.19
N GLY A 31 10.14 4.16 -0.83
CA GLY A 31 9.75 3.95 -2.23
C GLY A 31 9.69 2.47 -2.62
N ARG A 32 10.68 1.68 -2.20
CA ARG A 32 10.73 0.23 -2.46
C ARG A 32 9.64 -0.51 -1.69
N LEU A 33 9.47 -0.19 -0.41
CA LEU A 33 8.38 -0.68 0.43
C LEU A 33 7.02 -0.40 -0.24
N GLY A 34 6.75 0.84 -0.61
CA GLY A 34 5.49 1.25 -1.21
C GLY A 34 5.17 0.53 -2.52
N SER A 35 6.18 0.27 -3.38
CA SER A 35 5.96 -0.44 -4.65
C SER A 35 5.56 -1.90 -4.44
N LYS A 36 6.18 -2.59 -3.48
CA LYS A 36 5.87 -3.98 -3.14
C LYS A 36 4.51 -4.09 -2.45
N VAL A 37 4.22 -3.20 -1.50
CA VAL A 37 2.90 -3.08 -0.85
C VAL A 37 1.79 -2.83 -1.88
N ALA A 38 2.02 -1.97 -2.86
CA ALA A 38 1.05 -1.72 -3.94
C ALA A 38 0.79 -2.96 -4.80
N LYS A 39 1.81 -3.81 -5.03
CA LYS A 39 1.63 -5.11 -5.72
C LYS A 39 0.76 -6.07 -4.90
N LEU A 40 0.98 -6.16 -3.57
CA LEU A 40 0.19 -6.99 -2.66
C LEU A 40 -1.27 -6.51 -2.61
N LEU A 41 -1.50 -5.21 -2.40
CA LEU A 41 -2.83 -4.60 -2.37
C LEU A 41 -3.60 -4.79 -3.68
N ARG A 42 -2.91 -4.82 -4.81
CA ARG A 42 -3.53 -5.06 -6.12
C ARG A 42 -3.72 -6.55 -6.42
N GLY A 43 -2.98 -7.43 -5.75
CA GLY A 43 -3.03 -8.88 -5.96
C GLY A 43 -2.32 -9.36 -7.23
N LYS A 44 -1.37 -8.58 -7.77
CA LYS A 44 -0.66 -8.91 -9.02
C LYS A 44 0.21 -10.17 -8.96
N TYR A 45 0.50 -10.67 -7.78
CA TYR A 45 1.26 -11.90 -7.58
C TYR A 45 0.38 -13.16 -7.64
N LYS A 46 -0.96 -13.00 -7.57
CA LYS A 46 -1.91 -14.11 -7.62
C LYS A 46 -2.18 -14.55 -9.06
N PRO A 47 -2.22 -15.84 -9.36
CA PRO A 47 -2.56 -16.34 -10.72
C PRO A 47 -3.99 -15.97 -11.15
N SER A 48 -4.91 -15.80 -10.17
CA SER A 48 -6.30 -15.41 -10.39
C SER A 48 -6.51 -13.90 -10.51
N PHE A 49 -5.43 -13.11 -10.68
CA PHE A 49 -5.53 -11.67 -10.78
C PHE A 49 -6.46 -11.22 -11.91
N THR A 50 -7.47 -10.42 -11.54
CA THR A 50 -8.40 -9.81 -12.50
C THR A 50 -8.39 -8.29 -12.34
N PRO A 51 -8.09 -7.50 -13.41
CA PRO A 51 -7.83 -6.06 -13.29
C PRO A 51 -8.97 -5.21 -12.74
N HIS A 52 -10.22 -5.62 -12.95
CA HIS A 52 -11.42 -4.88 -12.54
C HIS A 52 -11.98 -5.31 -11.18
N VAL A 53 -11.40 -6.36 -10.57
CA VAL A 53 -11.83 -6.88 -9.27
C VAL A 53 -10.76 -6.62 -8.22
N ASP A 54 -11.19 -6.44 -6.98
CA ASP A 54 -10.32 -6.33 -5.81
C ASP A 54 -9.86 -7.72 -5.37
N CYS A 55 -8.77 -8.21 -5.99
CA CYS A 55 -8.15 -9.52 -5.72
C CYS A 55 -6.97 -9.45 -4.74
N GLY A 56 -6.62 -8.25 -4.28
CA GLY A 56 -5.49 -8.03 -3.38
C GLY A 56 -5.76 -8.46 -1.95
N ASP A 57 -4.72 -8.43 -1.14
CA ASP A 57 -4.77 -8.75 0.28
C ASP A 57 -4.94 -7.51 1.16
N ASN A 58 -5.30 -7.75 2.42
CA ASN A 58 -5.23 -6.74 3.45
C ASN A 58 -3.79 -6.68 3.97
N VAL A 59 -3.16 -5.52 3.87
CA VAL A 59 -1.76 -5.34 4.25
C VAL A 59 -1.66 -4.48 5.51
N ILE A 60 -0.98 -5.02 6.51
CA ILE A 60 -0.65 -4.33 7.76
C ILE A 60 0.84 -4.00 7.70
N ILE A 61 1.18 -2.72 7.85
CA ILE A 61 2.56 -2.26 7.98
C ILE A 61 2.80 -1.92 9.44
N ILE A 62 3.84 -2.50 10.03
CA ILE A 62 4.31 -2.22 11.38
C ILE A 62 5.65 -1.48 11.34
N ASN A 63 6.05 -0.85 12.46
CA ASN A 63 7.26 -0.05 12.60
C ASN A 63 7.38 1.06 11.53
N ALA A 64 6.30 1.76 11.24
CA ALA A 64 6.28 2.81 10.24
C ALA A 64 7.14 4.03 10.62
N ASP A 65 7.51 4.18 11.89
CA ASP A 65 8.44 5.19 12.42
C ASP A 65 9.89 4.96 11.96
N LYS A 66 10.27 3.69 11.66
CA LYS A 66 11.64 3.28 11.34
C LYS A 66 11.95 3.23 9.83
N VAL A 67 11.07 3.77 8.99
CA VAL A 67 11.29 3.82 7.54
C VAL A 67 12.39 4.80 7.16
N LYS A 68 13.07 4.52 6.04
CA LYS A 68 14.18 5.35 5.55
C LYS A 68 13.90 5.95 4.18
N PHE A 69 14.38 7.17 3.95
CA PHE A 69 14.55 7.73 2.62
C PHE A 69 16.04 7.71 2.25
N THR A 70 16.33 7.56 0.98
CA THR A 70 17.70 7.66 0.45
C THR A 70 18.04 9.11 0.12
N GLY A 71 19.27 9.54 0.46
CA GLY A 71 19.71 10.93 0.26
C GLY A 71 18.91 11.92 1.09
N ASN A 72 18.84 13.16 0.66
CA ASN A 72 18.20 14.26 1.41
C ASN A 72 16.67 14.40 1.15
N LYS A 73 16.01 13.30 0.72
CA LYS A 73 14.57 13.33 0.35
C LYS A 73 13.63 13.70 1.49
N TRP A 74 14.08 13.61 2.73
CA TRP A 74 13.30 14.08 3.87
C TRP A 74 12.94 15.56 3.75
N ASN A 75 13.87 16.38 3.28
CA ASN A 75 13.71 17.82 3.19
C ASN A 75 13.42 18.29 1.75
N ASP A 76 14.05 17.68 0.75
CA ASP A 76 13.99 18.16 -0.64
C ASP A 76 12.73 17.65 -1.38
N LYS A 77 12.16 16.50 -0.95
CA LYS A 77 10.97 15.98 -1.61
C LYS A 77 9.74 16.79 -1.22
N VAL A 78 9.04 17.32 -2.21
CA VAL A 78 7.84 18.12 -2.01
C VAL A 78 6.60 17.36 -2.49
N TYR A 79 5.58 17.29 -1.66
CA TYR A 79 4.25 16.81 -2.02
C TYR A 79 3.32 18.01 -2.24
N LEU A 80 2.87 18.17 -3.46
CA LEU A 80 1.93 19.22 -3.83
C LEU A 80 0.48 18.78 -3.59
N HIS A 81 -0.34 19.73 -3.15
CA HIS A 81 -1.79 19.61 -3.03
C HIS A 81 -2.42 20.91 -3.45
N TYR A 82 -3.48 20.85 -4.23
CA TYR A 82 -4.23 22.01 -4.70
C TYR A 82 -5.61 22.06 -4.07
N THR A 83 -6.02 23.20 -3.56
CA THR A 83 -7.29 23.36 -2.82
C THR A 83 -8.47 23.72 -3.72
N GLY A 84 -8.23 24.02 -5.01
CA GLY A 84 -9.27 24.41 -5.98
C GLY A 84 -9.49 25.92 -6.11
N TYR A 85 -8.82 26.74 -5.31
CA TYR A 85 -8.94 28.21 -5.35
C TYR A 85 -7.72 28.87 -6.00
N PRO A 86 -7.84 30.08 -6.58
CA PRO A 86 -6.69 30.84 -7.05
C PRO A 86 -5.63 30.96 -5.96
N GLY A 87 -4.36 30.69 -6.30
CA GLY A 87 -3.26 30.66 -5.32
C GLY A 87 -3.30 29.48 -4.33
N GLY A 88 -4.22 28.54 -4.48
CA GLY A 88 -4.46 27.45 -3.54
C GLY A 88 -3.49 26.26 -3.62
N GLN A 89 -2.32 26.41 -4.26
CA GLN A 89 -1.29 25.37 -4.23
C GLN A 89 -0.63 25.33 -2.85
N ARG A 90 -0.65 24.15 -2.24
CA ARG A 90 0.02 23.87 -0.96
C ARG A 90 1.14 22.87 -1.19
N SER A 91 2.25 23.04 -0.50
CA SER A 91 3.39 22.14 -0.50
C SER A 91 3.66 21.63 0.91
N ILE A 92 4.13 20.40 1.02
CA ILE A 92 4.55 19.82 2.30
C ILE A 92 5.70 18.85 2.05
N THR A 93 6.73 18.89 2.90
CA THR A 93 7.84 17.95 2.88
C THR A 93 7.53 16.70 3.72
N PRO A 94 8.21 15.56 3.50
CA PRO A 94 8.09 14.39 4.37
C PRO A 94 8.39 14.70 5.83
N ALA A 95 9.42 15.51 6.10
CA ALA A 95 9.80 15.93 7.45
C ALA A 95 8.71 16.72 8.18
N GLU A 96 8.00 17.60 7.45
CA GLU A 96 6.84 18.32 8.00
C GLU A 96 5.61 17.43 8.15
N LEU A 97 5.45 16.45 7.26
CA LEU A 97 4.30 15.54 7.29
C LEU A 97 4.33 14.64 8.52
N ILE A 98 5.51 14.12 8.90
CA ILE A 98 5.68 13.26 10.09
C ILE A 98 5.37 14.01 11.39
N LYS A 99 5.65 15.30 11.46
CA LYS A 99 5.34 16.11 12.66
C LYS A 99 3.83 16.27 12.92
N LYS A 100 2.98 15.90 11.96
CA LYS A 100 1.52 15.95 12.13
C LYS A 100 1.01 14.71 12.86
N VAL A 101 -0.18 14.81 13.41
CA VAL A 101 -0.89 13.66 14.00
C VAL A 101 -0.98 12.54 12.96
N ASP A 102 -0.62 11.32 13.34
CA ASP A 102 -0.54 10.14 12.46
C ASP A 102 0.33 10.37 11.21
N GLY A 103 1.45 11.09 11.38
CA GLY A 103 2.31 11.54 10.28
C GLY A 103 2.89 10.40 9.48
N GLU A 104 3.35 9.33 10.15
CA GLU A 104 3.92 8.12 9.56
C GLU A 104 2.88 7.38 8.72
N GLU A 105 1.68 7.22 9.26
CA GLU A 105 0.56 6.60 8.54
C GLU A 105 0.21 7.40 7.28
N ARG A 106 0.07 8.73 7.43
CA ARG A 106 -0.24 9.63 6.30
C ARG A 106 0.84 9.61 5.24
N LEU A 107 2.11 9.54 5.63
CA LEU A 107 3.25 9.47 4.71
C LEU A 107 3.17 8.21 3.87
N LEU A 108 3.10 7.03 4.50
CA LEU A 108 3.05 5.75 3.81
C LEU A 108 1.80 5.61 2.95
N LYS A 109 0.62 5.97 3.47
CA LYS A 109 -0.63 5.99 2.69
C LYS A 109 -0.53 6.91 1.48
N LYS A 110 0.11 8.08 1.59
CA LYS A 110 0.30 9.02 0.48
C LYS A 110 1.21 8.43 -0.60
N VAL A 111 2.30 7.77 -0.21
CA VAL A 111 3.23 7.12 -1.13
C VAL A 111 2.54 5.96 -1.87
N VAL A 112 1.89 5.05 -1.15
CA VAL A 112 1.18 3.91 -1.74
C VAL A 112 0.03 4.37 -2.63
N LYS A 113 -0.75 5.38 -2.23
CA LYS A 113 -1.82 5.98 -3.04
C LYS A 113 -1.31 6.47 -4.40
N GLY A 114 -0.10 7.04 -4.45
CA GLY A 114 0.53 7.47 -5.70
C GLY A 114 0.90 6.31 -6.63
N MET A 115 1.07 5.09 -6.09
CA MET A 115 1.45 3.88 -6.83
C MET A 115 0.25 3.00 -7.23
N LEU A 116 -0.92 3.25 -6.64
CA LEU A 116 -2.17 2.57 -6.99
C LEU A 116 -2.85 3.26 -8.18
N PRO A 117 -3.72 2.55 -8.93
CA PRO A 117 -4.51 3.15 -10.00
C PRO A 117 -5.37 4.32 -9.49
N LYS A 118 -5.43 5.41 -10.27
CA LYS A 118 -6.21 6.60 -9.92
C LYS A 118 -7.68 6.47 -10.35
N ASN A 119 -8.36 5.44 -9.84
CA ASN A 119 -9.77 5.16 -10.12
C ASN A 119 -10.52 4.74 -8.85
N ARG A 120 -11.83 4.47 -8.98
CA ARG A 120 -12.69 4.03 -7.85
C ARG A 120 -12.17 2.74 -7.21
N LEU A 121 -11.65 1.80 -8.02
CA LEU A 121 -11.05 0.56 -7.52
C LEU A 121 -9.79 0.84 -6.71
N GLY A 122 -8.89 1.70 -7.19
CA GLY A 122 -7.68 2.08 -6.45
C GLY A 122 -7.97 2.76 -5.11
N ALA A 123 -9.02 3.58 -5.04
CA ALA A 123 -9.47 4.15 -3.77
C ALA A 123 -9.99 3.08 -2.79
N LYS A 124 -10.64 2.01 -3.31
CA LYS A 124 -11.07 0.87 -2.51
C LYS A 124 -9.89 0.03 -2.03
N LEU A 125 -8.91 -0.24 -2.91
CA LEU A 125 -7.69 -0.97 -2.57
C LEU A 125 -6.91 -0.29 -1.45
N LEU A 126 -6.85 1.04 -1.44
CA LEU A 126 -6.16 1.80 -0.39
C LEU A 126 -6.78 1.60 1.00
N LYS A 127 -8.07 1.27 1.10
CA LYS A 127 -8.74 0.97 2.38
C LYS A 127 -8.28 -0.36 2.99
N ASN A 128 -7.70 -1.25 2.21
CA ASN A 128 -7.13 -2.52 2.67
C ASN A 128 -5.70 -2.34 3.24
N LEU A 129 -5.20 -1.10 3.33
CA LEU A 129 -3.90 -0.76 3.90
C LEU A 129 -4.06 -0.21 5.30
N TYR A 130 -3.46 -0.88 6.26
CA TYR A 130 -3.37 -0.52 7.67
C TYR A 130 -1.92 -0.22 8.01
N VAL A 131 -1.66 0.89 8.67
CA VAL A 131 -0.30 1.33 9.01
C VAL A 131 -0.24 1.66 10.48
N TYR A 132 0.75 1.11 11.17
CA TYR A 132 1.02 1.33 12.58
C TYR A 132 2.45 1.85 12.78
N ALA A 133 2.60 2.87 13.60
CA ALA A 133 3.90 3.44 13.92
C ALA A 133 4.80 2.45 14.67
N GLY A 134 4.24 1.77 15.68
CA GLY A 134 4.94 0.77 16.48
C GLY A 134 4.88 -0.65 15.93
N SER A 135 5.30 -1.60 16.76
CA SER A 135 5.31 -3.04 16.45
C SER A 135 3.97 -3.73 16.64
N GLU A 136 3.05 -3.13 17.41
CA GLU A 136 1.76 -3.72 17.75
C GLU A 136 0.68 -3.34 16.73
N HIS A 137 -0.22 -4.27 16.45
CA HIS A 137 -1.37 -4.04 15.58
C HIS A 137 -2.65 -4.63 16.18
N LYS A 138 -3.81 -4.08 15.80
CA LYS A 138 -5.14 -4.46 16.34
C LYS A 138 -5.81 -5.61 15.59
N HIS A 139 -5.10 -6.35 14.74
CA HIS A 139 -5.65 -7.34 13.82
C HIS A 139 -5.20 -8.77 14.13
N GLU A 140 -5.00 -9.13 15.38
CA GLU A 140 -4.58 -10.49 15.79
C GLU A 140 -5.64 -11.53 15.45
N ALA A 141 -6.91 -11.20 15.66
CA ALA A 141 -8.04 -12.09 15.40
C ALA A 141 -8.13 -12.57 13.93
N GLN A 142 -7.54 -11.84 12.98
CA GLN A 142 -7.47 -12.20 11.57
C GLN A 142 -6.31 -13.15 11.23
N CYS A 143 -5.49 -13.54 12.21
CA CYS A 143 -4.33 -14.43 12.03
C CYS A 143 -3.45 -14.04 10.82
N PRO A 144 -2.91 -12.81 10.78
CA PRO A 144 -2.19 -12.31 9.62
C PRO A 144 -0.86 -13.06 9.44
N LYS A 145 -0.50 -13.34 8.17
CA LYS A 145 0.78 -13.97 7.82
C LYS A 145 1.88 -12.93 7.72
N THR A 146 3.01 -13.16 8.38
CA THR A 146 4.19 -12.30 8.24
C THR A 146 4.88 -12.60 6.91
N ILE A 147 5.14 -11.56 6.11
CA ILE A 147 5.86 -11.67 4.84
C ILE A 147 7.09 -10.79 4.87
N ASP A 148 8.25 -11.37 4.53
CA ASP A 148 9.44 -10.57 4.23
C ASP A 148 9.24 -9.83 2.91
N ILE A 149 9.24 -8.50 3.01
CA ILE A 149 9.05 -7.64 1.84
C ILE A 149 10.17 -7.82 0.80
N ASN A 150 11.36 -8.23 1.21
CA ASN A 150 12.50 -8.44 0.30
C ASN A 150 12.33 -9.69 -0.57
N ALA A 151 11.59 -10.68 -0.10
CA ALA A 151 11.27 -11.90 -0.84
C ALA A 151 10.20 -11.68 -1.93
N VAL A 152 9.41 -10.61 -1.84
CA VAL A 152 8.39 -10.27 -2.84
C VAL A 152 9.07 -9.69 -4.09
N LYS A 153 9.02 -10.44 -5.19
CA LYS A 153 9.53 -10.04 -6.51
C LYS A 153 8.64 -9.03 -7.22
#